data_44929cb872abaac6e97d19cbfae8aeb1
#
_entry.id   44929cb872abaac6e97d19cbfae8aeb1
#
_cell.length_a   1.000
_cell.length_b   1.000
_cell.length_c   1.000
_cell.angle_alpha   90.00
_cell.angle_beta   90.00
_cell.angle_gamma   90.00
#
_symmetry.space_group_name_H-M   'P 1'
#
loop_
_entity.id
_entity.type
_entity.pdbx_description
1 polymer ?
#
loop_
_entity_poly.entity_id
_entity_poly.type
_entity_poly.pdbx_seq_one_letter_code
_entity_poly.pdbx_strand_id
1 'polypeptide(L)'
;MDLASVPVDKDGYYVLFDGTSLNGWRGYGKDNVPSRWTVEDGCIKFTGSGSGEGQTGEGGDLIFARTFKNFILELEWKVSKGGNSGIFYLAQEVKTVREDGSEKYEPIYISSPEYQVLDNANHPDALLGVDGNRQSASLYDMIPAKPQNQNPYGEWNKAKIMVYKGTVVHGQNDANVVEYHLWTDQWTQMLQASKFSQEKWPLAFELLNNCGGENHEGYFGLQDHGDDVWYRNIRIKVME
;
A
#
# COMPACT_ATOMS: atom_id res chain seq x y z
N MET A 1 2.94 -0.63 -18.32
CA MET A 1 1.50 -0.54 -18.72
C MET A 1 1.20 0.85 -19.27
N ASP A 2 0.56 0.97 -20.42
CA ASP A 2 0.12 2.27 -20.96
C ASP A 2 -1.33 2.54 -20.48
N LEU A 3 -1.58 3.71 -19.85
CA LEU A 3 -2.92 4.11 -19.42
C LEU A 3 -3.90 4.28 -20.59
N ALA A 4 -3.42 4.56 -21.80
CA ALA A 4 -4.29 4.64 -22.96
C ALA A 4 -5.06 3.33 -23.25
N SER A 5 -4.56 2.20 -22.73
CA SER A 5 -5.22 0.88 -22.81
C SER A 5 -6.13 0.55 -21.63
N VAL A 6 -6.17 1.40 -20.60
CA VAL A 6 -6.97 1.19 -19.38
C VAL A 6 -8.32 1.89 -19.53
N PRO A 7 -9.45 1.21 -19.29
CA PRO A 7 -10.77 1.82 -19.36
C PRO A 7 -10.91 3.01 -18.41
N VAL A 8 -11.61 4.04 -18.86
CA VAL A 8 -11.93 5.22 -18.03
C VAL A 8 -13.42 5.19 -17.70
N ASP A 9 -13.77 5.37 -16.44
CA ASP A 9 -15.17 5.44 -16.00
C ASP A 9 -15.79 6.83 -16.24
N LYS A 10 -17.08 6.96 -15.96
CA LYS A 10 -17.85 8.22 -16.16
C LYS A 10 -17.35 9.41 -15.31
N ASP A 11 -16.61 9.13 -14.22
CA ASP A 11 -16.07 10.12 -13.29
C ASP A 11 -14.63 10.52 -13.64
N GLY A 12 -14.08 9.94 -14.72
CA GLY A 12 -12.74 10.21 -15.24
C GLY A 12 -11.63 9.44 -14.49
N TYR A 13 -11.96 8.33 -13.85
CA TYR A 13 -11.00 7.42 -13.24
C TYR A 13 -10.62 6.29 -14.20
N TYR A 14 -9.35 5.96 -14.26
CA TYR A 14 -8.86 4.73 -14.88
C TYR A 14 -9.24 3.54 -13.99
N VAL A 15 -9.91 2.53 -14.57
CA VAL A 15 -10.32 1.30 -13.87
C VAL A 15 -9.15 0.34 -13.89
N LEU A 16 -8.42 0.23 -12.78
CA LEU A 16 -7.22 -0.61 -12.68
C LEU A 16 -7.52 -2.10 -12.49
N PHE A 17 -8.74 -2.40 -12.06
CA PHE A 17 -9.23 -3.77 -11.93
C PHE A 17 -10.69 -3.85 -12.35
N ASP A 18 -10.97 -4.68 -13.36
CA ASP A 18 -12.27 -4.81 -14.01
C ASP A 18 -13.17 -5.90 -13.38
N GLY A 19 -12.71 -6.54 -12.31
CA GLY A 19 -13.40 -7.66 -11.67
C GLY A 19 -13.15 -9.02 -12.32
N THR A 20 -12.39 -9.08 -13.43
CA THR A 20 -12.26 -10.32 -14.22
C THR A 20 -10.81 -10.75 -14.46
N SER A 21 -9.86 -9.82 -14.50
CA SER A 21 -8.47 -10.13 -14.82
C SER A 21 -7.45 -9.30 -14.04
N LEU A 22 -6.24 -9.85 -13.92
CA LEU A 22 -5.07 -9.15 -13.36
C LEU A 22 -4.22 -8.53 -14.46
N ASN A 23 -4.80 -8.17 -15.59
CA ASN A 23 -4.10 -7.46 -16.65
C ASN A 23 -3.57 -6.11 -16.14
N GLY A 24 -2.27 -5.86 -16.37
CA GLY A 24 -1.60 -4.67 -15.86
C GLY A 24 -1.04 -4.81 -14.43
N TRP A 25 -1.23 -5.96 -13.79
CA TRP A 25 -0.68 -6.27 -12.48
C TRP A 25 0.49 -7.24 -12.57
N ARG A 26 1.42 -7.14 -11.64
CA ARG A 26 2.54 -8.07 -11.45
C ARG A 26 3.02 -8.06 -10.00
N GLY A 27 3.80 -9.04 -9.63
CA GLY A 27 4.47 -9.02 -8.33
C GLY A 27 5.52 -7.90 -8.26
N TYR A 28 5.70 -7.34 -7.07
CA TYR A 28 6.81 -6.44 -6.78
C TYR A 28 8.14 -7.18 -7.00
N GLY A 29 9.03 -6.59 -7.80
CA GLY A 29 10.30 -7.24 -8.19
C GLY A 29 10.16 -8.48 -9.07
N LYS A 30 8.98 -8.71 -9.69
CA LYS A 30 8.68 -9.88 -10.52
C LYS A 30 8.05 -9.46 -11.84
N ASP A 31 8.15 -10.30 -12.86
CA ASP A 31 7.55 -10.07 -14.18
C ASP A 31 6.12 -10.62 -14.28
N ASN A 32 5.72 -11.51 -13.39
CA ASN A 32 4.40 -12.16 -13.36
C ASN A 32 3.69 -11.94 -12.03
N VAL A 33 2.39 -12.20 -12.03
CA VAL A 33 1.57 -12.20 -10.81
C VAL A 33 1.92 -13.42 -9.96
N PRO A 34 2.22 -13.27 -8.65
CA PRO A 34 2.42 -14.41 -7.76
C PRO A 34 1.13 -15.24 -7.64
N SER A 35 1.25 -16.57 -7.56
CA SER A 35 0.12 -17.49 -7.67
C SER A 35 -0.90 -17.42 -6.52
N ARG A 36 -0.50 -16.83 -5.37
CA ARG A 36 -1.43 -16.58 -4.25
C ARG A 36 -2.39 -15.43 -4.49
N TRP A 37 -2.13 -14.58 -5.50
CA TRP A 37 -3.04 -13.55 -5.95
C TRP A 37 -3.91 -14.09 -7.07
N THR A 38 -5.21 -14.15 -6.83
CA THR A 38 -6.21 -14.70 -7.76
C THR A 38 -7.35 -13.70 -7.97
N VAL A 39 -8.17 -13.96 -8.99
CA VAL A 39 -9.47 -13.30 -9.15
C VAL A 39 -10.55 -14.26 -8.69
N GLU A 40 -11.35 -13.86 -7.70
CA GLU A 40 -12.42 -14.64 -7.12
C GLU A 40 -13.62 -13.72 -6.85
N ASP A 41 -14.79 -14.07 -7.35
CA ASP A 41 -16.05 -13.34 -7.15
C ASP A 41 -15.95 -11.81 -7.44
N GLY A 42 -15.26 -11.46 -8.51
CA GLY A 42 -15.07 -10.05 -8.90
C GLY A 42 -14.09 -9.28 -8.04
N CYS A 43 -13.27 -9.96 -7.26
CA CYS A 43 -12.27 -9.37 -6.39
C CYS A 43 -10.87 -9.86 -6.71
N ILE A 44 -9.86 -9.04 -6.48
CA ILE A 44 -8.47 -9.52 -6.29
C ILE A 44 -8.43 -10.12 -4.88
N LYS A 45 -8.06 -11.38 -4.78
CA LYS A 45 -7.88 -12.07 -3.51
C LYS A 45 -6.45 -12.51 -3.33
N PHE A 46 -5.89 -12.24 -2.18
CA PHE A 46 -4.68 -12.91 -1.69
C PHE A 46 -5.10 -14.06 -0.76
N THR A 47 -4.57 -15.26 -1.04
CA THR A 47 -4.77 -16.41 -0.17
C THR A 47 -3.59 -16.53 0.77
N GLY A 48 -3.83 -16.27 2.05
CA GLY A 48 -2.82 -16.25 3.10
C GLY A 48 -2.13 -17.59 3.30
N SER A 49 -0.87 -17.54 3.74
CA SER A 49 -0.09 -18.72 4.13
C SER A 49 -0.17 -18.99 5.63
N GLY A 50 -0.63 -18.02 6.42
CA GLY A 50 -0.59 -18.04 7.89
C GLY A 50 0.84 -17.89 8.46
N SER A 51 1.82 -17.52 7.62
CA SER A 51 3.25 -17.46 7.99
C SER A 51 3.87 -16.05 7.95
N GLY A 52 3.03 -15.00 7.95
CA GLY A 52 3.50 -13.61 7.85
C GLY A 52 3.97 -13.23 6.44
N GLU A 53 4.64 -12.08 6.32
CA GLU A 53 5.11 -11.53 5.04
C GLU A 53 5.98 -12.53 4.27
N GLY A 54 5.61 -12.80 3.04
CA GLY A 54 6.33 -13.73 2.16
C GLY A 54 6.66 -13.11 0.80
N GLN A 55 7.82 -12.48 0.67
CA GLN A 55 8.29 -11.92 -0.60
C GLN A 55 8.87 -12.98 -1.57
N THR A 56 8.88 -14.25 -1.17
CA THR A 56 9.49 -15.35 -1.92
C THR A 56 8.49 -16.43 -2.30
N GLY A 57 8.84 -17.23 -3.31
CA GLY A 57 8.00 -18.34 -3.75
C GLY A 57 6.71 -17.88 -4.44
N GLU A 58 5.58 -18.39 -3.98
CA GLU A 58 4.25 -18.17 -4.56
C GLU A 58 3.58 -16.86 -4.09
N GLY A 59 4.16 -16.20 -3.07
CA GLY A 59 3.68 -14.95 -2.49
C GLY A 59 4.47 -13.73 -2.95
N GLY A 60 4.30 -12.64 -2.21
CA GLY A 60 4.88 -11.32 -2.42
C GLY A 60 3.85 -10.27 -2.77
N ASP A 61 4.22 -9.00 -2.60
CA ASP A 61 3.35 -7.87 -2.85
C ASP A 61 2.95 -7.78 -4.32
N LEU A 62 1.73 -7.31 -4.57
CA LEU A 62 1.17 -7.11 -5.90
C LEU A 62 1.22 -5.63 -6.25
N ILE A 63 1.76 -5.26 -7.42
CA ILE A 63 1.78 -3.87 -7.90
C ILE A 63 1.06 -3.72 -9.22
N PHE A 64 0.46 -2.56 -9.46
CA PHE A 64 0.05 -2.17 -10.81
C PHE A 64 1.29 -1.72 -11.58
N ALA A 65 1.51 -2.26 -12.79
CA ALA A 65 2.76 -2.13 -13.55
C ALA A 65 2.93 -0.74 -14.20
N ARG A 66 2.62 0.33 -13.45
CA ARG A 66 2.80 1.73 -13.80
C ARG A 66 3.01 2.58 -12.57
N THR A 67 3.86 3.60 -12.68
CA THR A 67 4.09 4.61 -11.64
C THR A 67 3.09 5.77 -11.76
N PHE A 68 2.80 6.41 -10.61
CA PHE A 68 1.91 7.57 -10.49
C PHE A 68 2.56 8.64 -9.62
N LYS A 69 2.30 9.90 -9.92
CA LYS A 69 2.84 11.06 -9.19
C LYS A 69 1.76 11.79 -8.38
N ASN A 70 0.80 12.38 -9.09
CA ASN A 70 -0.35 13.05 -8.48
C ASN A 70 -1.61 12.28 -8.83
N PHE A 71 -2.34 11.81 -7.85
CA PHE A 71 -3.49 10.94 -8.10
C PHE A 71 -4.48 10.90 -6.94
N ILE A 72 -5.67 10.43 -7.25
CA ILE A 72 -6.64 9.92 -6.28
C ILE A 72 -6.84 8.44 -6.59
N LEU A 73 -6.46 7.57 -5.67
CA LEU A 73 -6.71 6.13 -5.69
C LEU A 73 -7.92 5.84 -4.84
N GLU A 74 -8.86 5.10 -5.36
CA GLU A 74 -10.03 4.59 -4.63
C GLU A 74 -10.15 3.09 -4.83
N LEU A 75 -10.46 2.39 -3.75
CA LEU A 75 -10.70 0.96 -3.76
C LEU A 75 -11.52 0.54 -2.54
N GLU A 76 -12.00 -0.70 -2.55
CA GLU A 76 -12.58 -1.33 -1.37
C GLU A 76 -11.74 -2.53 -0.96
N TRP A 77 -11.63 -2.74 0.36
CA TRP A 77 -10.89 -3.84 0.94
C TRP A 77 -11.70 -4.57 2.03
N LYS A 78 -11.38 -5.82 2.21
CA LYS A 78 -11.95 -6.70 3.23
C LYS A 78 -10.87 -7.68 3.69
N VAL A 79 -10.77 -7.96 4.99
CA VAL A 79 -9.82 -8.92 5.58
C VAL A 79 -10.55 -10.04 6.30
N SER A 80 -9.88 -11.17 6.46
CA SER A 80 -10.29 -12.25 7.36
C SER A 80 -10.17 -11.81 8.83
N LYS A 81 -10.69 -12.62 9.75
CA LYS A 81 -10.51 -12.38 11.19
C LYS A 81 -9.05 -12.37 11.56
N GLY A 82 -8.60 -11.30 12.21
CA GLY A 82 -7.20 -11.08 12.54
C GLY A 82 -6.31 -10.83 11.32
N GLY A 83 -6.89 -10.45 10.16
CA GLY A 83 -6.14 -10.22 8.94
C GLY A 83 -5.38 -8.91 8.92
N ASN A 84 -4.25 -8.93 8.22
CA ASN A 84 -3.35 -7.80 8.00
C ASN A 84 -2.94 -7.73 6.52
N SER A 85 -2.90 -6.53 6.00
CA SER A 85 -2.38 -6.16 4.68
C SER A 85 -2.07 -4.65 4.68
N GLY A 86 -1.72 -4.10 3.53
CA GLY A 86 -1.44 -2.68 3.36
C GLY A 86 -1.64 -2.23 1.92
N ILE A 87 -1.84 -0.93 1.73
CA ILE A 87 -1.86 -0.29 0.42
C ILE A 87 -0.66 0.64 0.36
N PHE A 88 0.29 0.32 -0.51
CA PHE A 88 1.49 1.10 -0.75
C PHE A 88 1.29 2.09 -1.87
N TYR A 89 1.97 3.23 -1.82
CA TYR A 89 1.95 4.24 -2.87
C TYR A 89 3.29 4.98 -2.94
N LEU A 90 3.61 5.50 -4.11
CA LEU A 90 4.93 6.07 -4.43
C LEU A 90 6.10 5.07 -4.22
N ALA A 91 5.82 3.77 -4.27
CA ALA A 91 6.81 2.72 -4.05
C ALA A 91 7.87 2.67 -5.15
N GLN A 92 9.10 2.35 -4.77
CA GLN A 92 10.22 2.09 -5.68
C GLN A 92 10.61 0.62 -5.64
N GLU A 93 11.00 0.06 -6.77
CA GLU A 93 11.63 -1.26 -6.82
C GLU A 93 13.13 -1.11 -6.49
N VAL A 94 13.46 -1.30 -5.22
CA VAL A 94 14.81 -1.09 -4.71
C VAL A 94 15.57 -2.40 -4.69
N LYS A 95 16.75 -2.42 -5.35
CA LYS A 95 17.67 -3.56 -5.32
C LYS A 95 18.89 -3.23 -4.49
N THR A 96 19.35 -4.21 -3.72
CA THR A 96 20.64 -4.19 -3.03
C THR A 96 21.45 -5.43 -3.36
N VAL A 97 22.75 -5.39 -3.11
CA VAL A 97 23.66 -6.50 -3.34
C VAL A 97 23.95 -7.18 -2.00
N ARG A 98 23.77 -8.51 -1.94
CA ARG A 98 24.13 -9.32 -0.78
C ARG A 98 25.65 -9.50 -0.67
N GLU A 99 26.11 -10.00 0.47
CA GLU A 99 27.53 -10.31 0.70
C GLU A 99 28.11 -11.31 -0.31
N ASP A 100 27.29 -12.22 -0.84
CA ASP A 100 27.67 -13.20 -1.87
C ASP A 100 27.68 -12.62 -3.29
N GLY A 101 27.40 -11.32 -3.45
CA GLY A 101 27.34 -10.63 -4.73
C GLY A 101 26.02 -10.78 -5.49
N SER A 102 25.03 -11.53 -4.97
CA SER A 102 23.72 -11.65 -5.59
C SER A 102 22.85 -10.42 -5.31
N GLU A 103 22.00 -10.04 -6.27
CA GLU A 103 21.01 -8.99 -6.08
C GLU A 103 19.78 -9.52 -5.33
N LYS A 104 19.17 -8.66 -4.54
CA LYS A 104 17.84 -8.86 -3.96
C LYS A 104 16.99 -7.61 -4.08
N TYR A 105 15.67 -7.77 -4.20
CA TYR A 105 14.75 -6.68 -3.96
C TYR A 105 14.58 -6.47 -2.45
N GLU A 106 14.64 -5.23 -2.02
CA GLU A 106 14.27 -4.87 -0.65
C GLU A 106 12.75 -4.86 -0.48
N PRO A 107 12.22 -5.01 0.74
CA PRO A 107 10.78 -4.94 0.97
C PRO A 107 10.19 -3.61 0.48
N ILE A 108 8.99 -3.65 -0.11
CA ILE A 108 8.32 -2.48 -0.68
C ILE A 108 8.11 -1.35 0.35
N TYR A 109 7.82 -1.69 1.59
CA TYR A 109 7.52 -0.74 2.68
C TYR A 109 8.70 0.11 3.13
N ILE A 110 9.95 -0.18 2.71
CA ILE A 110 11.07 0.70 3.02
C ILE A 110 11.19 1.90 2.09
N SER A 111 10.48 1.88 0.97
CA SER A 111 10.47 2.97 -0.01
C SER A 111 9.10 3.61 -0.21
N SER A 112 8.08 3.13 0.50
CA SER A 112 6.68 3.49 0.29
C SER A 112 5.98 3.84 1.61
N PRO A 113 5.26 4.97 1.68
CA PRO A 113 4.25 5.14 2.72
C PRO A 113 3.19 4.05 2.59
N GLU A 114 2.59 3.68 3.71
CA GLU A 114 1.60 2.60 3.80
C GLU A 114 0.30 3.10 4.43
N TYR A 115 -0.81 2.89 3.70
CA TYR A 115 -2.16 2.92 4.25
C TYR A 115 -2.45 1.55 4.86
N GLN A 116 -2.55 1.48 6.18
CA GLN A 116 -2.74 0.21 6.89
C GLN A 116 -4.10 -0.43 6.58
N VAL A 117 -4.11 -1.74 6.33
CA VAL A 117 -5.30 -2.59 6.17
C VAL A 117 -5.26 -3.66 7.24
N LEU A 118 -6.13 -3.55 8.26
CA LEU A 118 -6.03 -4.37 9.47
C LEU A 118 -7.40 -4.66 10.06
N ASP A 119 -7.59 -5.86 10.61
CA ASP A 119 -8.67 -6.11 11.57
C ASP A 119 -8.27 -5.54 12.95
N ASN A 120 -8.68 -4.32 13.22
CA ASN A 120 -8.30 -3.60 14.44
C ASN A 120 -8.73 -4.31 15.74
N ALA A 121 -9.78 -5.12 15.69
CA ALA A 121 -10.33 -5.77 16.87
C ALA A 121 -9.57 -7.05 17.25
N ASN A 122 -8.97 -7.74 16.28
CA ASN A 122 -8.43 -9.08 16.51
C ASN A 122 -6.94 -9.22 16.17
N HIS A 123 -6.35 -8.30 15.37
CA HIS A 123 -4.93 -8.36 15.05
C HIS A 123 -4.08 -7.69 16.14
N PRO A 124 -3.01 -8.34 16.66
CA PRO A 124 -2.21 -7.81 17.76
C PRO A 124 -1.49 -6.49 17.42
N ASP A 125 -1.15 -6.23 16.15
CA ASP A 125 -0.47 -5.00 15.73
C ASP A 125 -1.30 -3.74 16.00
N ALA A 126 -2.64 -3.86 16.05
CA ALA A 126 -3.53 -2.74 16.39
C ALA A 126 -3.27 -2.14 17.79
N LEU A 127 -2.68 -2.93 18.71
CA LEU A 127 -2.34 -2.52 20.07
C LEU A 127 -0.89 -2.04 20.20
N LEU A 128 -0.10 -2.19 19.13
CA LEU A 128 1.28 -1.73 19.07
C LEU A 128 1.36 -0.30 18.53
N GLY A 129 2.56 0.28 18.58
CA GLY A 129 2.79 1.65 18.14
C GLY A 129 2.31 2.68 19.17
N VAL A 130 1.90 3.85 18.69
CA VAL A 130 1.50 5.00 19.53
C VAL A 130 0.13 5.51 19.09
N ASP A 131 -0.80 5.67 20.02
CA ASP A 131 -2.14 6.25 19.79
C ASP A 131 -2.96 5.59 18.68
N GLY A 132 -2.70 4.31 18.38
CA GLY A 132 -3.39 3.57 17.32
C GLY A 132 -2.84 3.82 15.92
N ASN A 133 -1.62 4.31 15.78
CA ASN A 133 -0.99 4.59 14.48
C ASN A 133 -0.64 3.34 13.64
N ARG A 134 -1.02 2.15 14.12
CA ARG A 134 -0.96 0.88 13.36
C ARG A 134 -2.34 0.29 13.09
N GLN A 135 -3.41 1.01 13.42
CA GLN A 135 -4.78 0.63 13.05
C GLN A 135 -5.07 0.97 11.59
N SER A 136 -6.15 0.39 11.05
CA SER A 136 -6.54 0.59 9.64
C SER A 136 -6.63 2.07 9.24
N ALA A 137 -6.30 2.37 7.99
CA ALA A 137 -6.23 3.70 7.40
C ALA A 137 -5.18 4.66 7.97
N SER A 138 -4.47 4.28 9.04
CA SER A 138 -3.34 5.04 9.53
C SER A 138 -2.23 5.15 8.48
N LEU A 139 -1.45 6.21 8.51
CA LEU A 139 -0.09 6.17 7.97
C LEU A 139 0.72 5.31 8.92
N TYR A 140 1.00 4.07 8.51
CA TYR A 140 1.55 3.03 9.37
C TYR A 140 2.75 3.48 10.19
N ASP A 141 2.69 3.24 11.50
CA ASP A 141 3.69 3.57 12.52
C ASP A 141 3.99 5.08 12.69
N MET A 142 3.23 5.97 12.03
CA MET A 142 3.46 7.42 12.06
C MET A 142 2.23 8.22 12.50
N ILE A 143 1.12 8.17 11.74
CA ILE A 143 -0.06 9.00 12.02
C ILE A 143 -1.29 8.11 12.18
N PRO A 144 -1.98 8.15 13.35
CA PRO A 144 -3.21 7.40 13.55
C PRO A 144 -4.37 7.96 12.71
N ALA A 145 -5.20 7.07 12.17
CA ALA A 145 -6.45 7.45 11.52
C ALA A 145 -7.47 7.98 12.55
N LYS A 146 -7.97 9.20 12.34
CA LYS A 146 -9.00 9.83 13.18
C LYS A 146 -10.04 10.57 12.34
N PRO A 147 -11.36 10.23 12.47
CA PRO A 147 -11.90 9.20 13.33
C PRO A 147 -11.52 7.79 12.87
N GLN A 148 -11.44 6.83 13.78
CA GLN A 148 -11.34 5.42 13.43
C GLN A 148 -12.76 4.88 13.18
N ASN A 149 -13.08 4.57 11.92
CA ASN A 149 -14.43 4.20 11.46
C ASN A 149 -14.45 2.92 10.62
N GLN A 150 -13.52 1.99 10.92
CA GLN A 150 -13.43 0.71 10.24
C GLN A 150 -14.70 -0.14 10.46
N ASN A 151 -15.18 -0.78 9.39
CA ASN A 151 -16.12 -1.88 9.48
C ASN A 151 -15.39 -3.16 9.91
N PRO A 152 -16.04 -4.09 10.66
CA PRO A 152 -15.42 -5.31 11.14
C PRO A 152 -14.83 -6.20 10.03
N TYR A 153 -13.99 -7.17 10.42
CA TYR A 153 -13.53 -8.21 9.49
C TYR A 153 -14.70 -8.89 8.77
N GLY A 154 -14.47 -9.30 7.53
CA GLY A 154 -15.52 -9.88 6.67
C GLY A 154 -16.43 -8.84 6.01
N GLU A 155 -16.38 -7.58 6.42
CA GLU A 155 -17.12 -6.48 5.81
C GLU A 155 -16.21 -5.60 4.93
N TRP A 156 -16.82 -4.97 3.92
CA TRP A 156 -16.10 -4.06 3.02
C TRP A 156 -15.85 -2.70 3.65
N ASN A 157 -14.63 -2.21 3.49
CA ASN A 157 -14.21 -0.86 3.82
C ASN A 157 -13.79 -0.12 2.55
N LYS A 158 -14.17 1.14 2.43
CA LYS A 158 -13.70 2.01 1.34
C LYS A 158 -12.39 2.66 1.75
N ALA A 159 -11.40 2.63 0.87
CA ALA A 159 -10.16 3.37 1.01
C ALA A 159 -10.04 4.41 -0.09
N LYS A 160 -9.55 5.59 0.28
CA LYS A 160 -9.15 6.67 -0.62
C LYS A 160 -7.76 7.13 -0.24
N ILE A 161 -6.89 7.26 -1.22
CA ILE A 161 -5.56 7.85 -1.06
C ILE A 161 -5.42 8.96 -2.11
N MET A 162 -5.32 10.19 -1.67
CA MET A 162 -4.99 11.33 -2.53
C MET A 162 -3.52 11.68 -2.31
N VAL A 163 -2.78 11.81 -3.41
CA VAL A 163 -1.43 12.39 -3.42
C VAL A 163 -1.43 13.54 -4.42
N TYR A 164 -1.17 14.75 -3.95
CA TYR A 164 -1.12 15.92 -4.82
C TYR A 164 -0.05 16.90 -4.37
N LYS A 165 1.03 17.03 -5.17
CA LYS A 165 2.15 17.95 -4.90
C LYS A 165 2.69 17.85 -3.46
N GLY A 166 2.84 16.63 -2.97
CA GLY A 166 3.32 16.31 -1.62
C GLY A 166 2.25 16.26 -0.54
N THR A 167 1.07 16.83 -0.75
CA THR A 167 -0.06 16.64 0.18
C THR A 167 -0.63 15.25 0.00
N VAL A 168 -0.77 14.51 1.10
CA VAL A 168 -1.38 13.18 1.14
C VAL A 168 -2.57 13.20 2.09
N VAL A 169 -3.67 12.59 1.64
CA VAL A 169 -4.87 12.38 2.46
C VAL A 169 -5.28 10.92 2.39
N HIS A 170 -5.46 10.27 3.53
CA HIS A 170 -6.15 9.00 3.62
C HIS A 170 -7.62 9.21 3.95
N GLY A 171 -8.48 8.53 3.22
CA GLY A 171 -9.91 8.41 3.54
C GLY A 171 -10.28 6.99 3.88
N GLN A 172 -11.19 6.83 4.85
CA GLN A 172 -11.81 5.55 5.20
C GLN A 172 -13.30 5.73 5.36
N ASN A 173 -14.11 4.90 4.70
CA ASN A 173 -15.57 4.89 4.82
C ASN A 173 -16.19 6.31 4.74
N ASP A 174 -15.83 7.03 3.68
CA ASP A 174 -16.32 8.38 3.32
C ASP A 174 -15.84 9.52 4.26
N ALA A 175 -14.91 9.27 5.20
CA ALA A 175 -14.27 10.30 6.01
C ALA A 175 -12.79 10.45 5.68
N ASN A 176 -12.25 11.67 5.63
CA ASN A 176 -10.81 11.89 5.65
C ASN A 176 -10.31 11.65 7.08
N VAL A 177 -9.31 10.79 7.23
CA VAL A 177 -8.86 10.31 8.54
C VAL A 177 -7.39 10.59 8.83
N VAL A 178 -6.57 10.86 7.79
CA VAL A 178 -5.16 11.27 7.90
C VAL A 178 -4.88 12.33 6.85
N GLU A 179 -4.10 13.34 7.19
CA GLU A 179 -3.52 14.30 6.26
C GLU A 179 -2.07 14.60 6.68
N TYR A 180 -1.17 14.66 5.70
CA TYR A 180 0.23 15.01 5.92
C TYR A 180 0.90 15.52 4.64
N HIS A 181 2.13 16.03 4.78
CA HIS A 181 2.89 16.62 3.67
C HIS A 181 4.26 15.96 3.55
N LEU A 182 4.47 15.27 2.42
CA LEU A 182 5.73 14.65 2.05
C LEU A 182 6.81 15.70 1.77
N TRP A 183 8.08 15.30 1.91
CA TRP A 183 9.27 16.07 1.55
C TRP A 183 9.39 17.39 2.31
N THR A 184 8.87 17.44 3.53
CA THR A 184 8.94 18.58 4.46
C THR A 184 9.79 18.23 5.68
N ASP A 185 10.24 19.25 6.43
CA ASP A 185 10.94 19.01 7.71
C ASP A 185 10.07 18.22 8.70
N GLN A 186 8.75 18.45 8.69
CA GLN A 186 7.81 17.70 9.52
C GLN A 186 7.76 16.22 9.12
N TRP A 187 7.78 15.92 7.83
CA TRP A 187 7.88 14.53 7.32
C TRP A 187 9.16 13.86 7.83
N THR A 188 10.30 14.51 7.68
CA THR A 188 11.59 14.01 8.17
C THR A 188 11.58 13.76 9.68
N GLN A 189 10.98 14.65 10.47
CA GLN A 189 10.84 14.49 11.92
C GLN A 189 9.94 13.30 12.28
N MET A 190 8.83 13.08 11.58
CA MET A 190 7.96 11.92 11.79
C MET A 190 8.67 10.60 11.48
N LEU A 191 9.40 10.53 10.37
CA LEU A 191 10.23 9.38 10.04
C LEU A 191 11.26 9.09 11.12
N GLN A 192 11.93 10.14 11.64
CA GLN A 192 12.92 10.00 12.69
C GLN A 192 12.32 9.47 14.00
N ALA A 193 11.06 9.74 14.27
CA ALA A 193 10.33 9.26 15.45
C ALA A 193 9.76 7.84 15.29
N SER A 194 9.76 7.27 14.09
CA SER A 194 9.17 5.98 13.76
C SER A 194 10.18 4.81 13.83
N LYS A 195 9.72 3.60 13.48
CA LYS A 195 10.62 2.44 13.27
C LYS A 195 11.59 2.63 12.12
N PHE A 196 11.32 3.56 11.21
CA PHE A 196 12.15 3.89 10.05
C PHE A 196 13.16 5.00 10.31
N SER A 197 13.49 5.29 11.56
CA SER A 197 14.48 6.33 11.90
C SER A 197 15.86 6.03 11.29
N GLN A 198 16.63 7.06 11.02
CA GLN A 198 17.98 6.95 10.47
C GLN A 198 18.89 6.06 11.33
N GLU A 199 18.71 6.08 12.65
CA GLU A 199 19.47 5.26 13.59
C GLU A 199 19.12 3.78 13.51
N LYS A 200 17.81 3.45 13.37
CA LYS A 200 17.33 2.05 13.36
C LYS A 200 17.43 1.41 11.99
N TRP A 201 17.11 2.17 10.94
CA TRP A 201 17.08 1.66 9.58
C TRP A 201 17.48 2.73 8.55
N PRO A 202 18.81 2.98 8.38
CA PRO A 202 19.31 4.07 7.52
C PRO A 202 18.78 4.06 6.09
N LEU A 203 18.73 2.89 5.45
CA LEU A 203 18.24 2.75 4.08
C LEU A 203 16.76 3.11 3.96
N ALA A 204 15.92 2.60 4.86
CA ALA A 204 14.50 2.91 4.86
C ALA A 204 14.25 4.40 5.13
N PHE A 205 15.01 5.02 6.03
CA PHE A 205 14.93 6.45 6.29
C PHE A 205 15.24 7.26 5.04
N GLU A 206 16.33 6.95 4.34
CA GLU A 206 16.74 7.65 3.11
C GLU A 206 15.67 7.55 2.02
N LEU A 207 15.18 6.32 1.75
CA LEU A 207 14.21 6.05 0.72
C LEU A 207 12.84 6.70 1.01
N LEU A 208 12.34 6.58 2.25
CA LEU A 208 11.07 7.17 2.65
C LEU A 208 11.15 8.68 2.75
N ASN A 209 12.29 9.25 3.16
CA ASN A 209 12.47 10.70 3.18
C ASN A 209 12.39 11.30 1.77
N ASN A 210 12.77 10.53 0.75
CA ASN A 210 12.65 10.90 -0.66
C ASN A 210 11.71 9.92 -1.41
N CYS A 211 10.56 9.55 -0.80
CA CYS A 211 9.65 8.60 -1.42
C CYS A 211 9.18 9.07 -2.81
N GLY A 212 9.08 8.10 -3.74
CA GLY A 212 8.88 8.39 -5.14
C GLY A 212 10.14 8.80 -5.91
N GLY A 213 11.32 8.86 -5.26
CA GLY A 213 12.60 9.19 -5.88
C GLY A 213 12.66 10.60 -6.48
N GLU A 214 13.56 10.82 -7.43
CA GLU A 214 13.80 12.14 -8.06
C GLU A 214 12.57 12.74 -8.74
N ASN A 215 11.68 11.89 -9.29
CA ASN A 215 10.47 12.32 -10.00
C ASN A 215 9.25 12.47 -9.09
N HIS A 216 9.35 12.07 -7.83
CA HIS A 216 8.23 11.98 -6.89
C HIS A 216 7.07 11.16 -7.46
N GLU A 217 7.38 10.04 -8.08
CA GLU A 217 6.41 9.09 -8.62
C GLU A 217 6.78 7.67 -8.25
N GLY A 218 5.81 6.80 -8.13
CA GLY A 218 6.06 5.41 -7.77
C GLY A 218 4.87 4.51 -8.01
N TYR A 219 5.08 3.23 -7.76
CA TYR A 219 4.06 2.20 -7.90
C TYR A 219 3.03 2.31 -6.78
N PHE A 220 1.83 1.89 -7.11
CA PHE A 220 0.79 1.51 -6.17
C PHE A 220 0.82 -0.01 -5.99
N GLY A 221 0.70 -0.48 -4.74
CA GLY A 221 0.79 -1.89 -4.43
C GLY A 221 -0.14 -2.36 -3.31
N LEU A 222 -0.39 -3.66 -3.27
CA LEU A 222 -1.19 -4.38 -2.28
C LEU A 222 -0.28 -5.38 -1.55
N GLN A 223 -0.29 -5.35 -0.22
CA GLN A 223 0.64 -6.12 0.60
C GLN A 223 0.22 -7.58 0.75
N ASP A 224 1.19 -8.48 0.60
CA ASP A 224 1.18 -9.83 1.15
C ASP A 224 1.70 -9.80 2.60
N HIS A 225 0.80 -9.90 3.57
CA HIS A 225 1.16 -10.04 4.98
C HIS A 225 0.90 -11.46 5.54
N GLY A 226 0.54 -12.41 4.64
CA GLY A 226 0.30 -13.80 5.00
C GLY A 226 -1.13 -14.12 5.41
N ASP A 227 -2.04 -13.16 5.37
CA ASP A 227 -3.45 -13.31 5.72
C ASP A 227 -4.37 -13.16 4.50
N ASP A 228 -5.57 -13.73 4.56
CA ASP A 228 -6.56 -13.57 3.50
C ASP A 228 -7.06 -12.12 3.44
N VAL A 229 -6.97 -11.51 2.25
CA VAL A 229 -7.47 -10.18 1.96
C VAL A 229 -8.12 -10.13 0.58
N TRP A 230 -9.14 -9.30 0.44
CA TRP A 230 -9.86 -9.06 -0.81
C TRP A 230 -9.89 -7.59 -1.14
N TYR A 231 -9.70 -7.28 -2.43
CA TYR A 231 -9.76 -5.93 -2.97
C TYR A 231 -10.68 -5.89 -4.19
N ARG A 232 -11.44 -4.81 -4.34
CA ARG A 232 -12.30 -4.59 -5.51
C ARG A 232 -12.49 -3.11 -5.82
N ASN A 233 -13.14 -2.80 -6.93
CA ASN A 233 -13.47 -1.44 -7.33
C ASN A 233 -12.24 -0.52 -7.35
N ILE A 234 -11.10 -1.05 -7.84
CA ILE A 234 -9.82 -0.35 -7.83
C ILE A 234 -9.77 0.60 -9.01
N ARG A 235 -9.73 1.90 -8.73
CA ARG A 235 -9.66 2.94 -9.75
C ARG A 235 -8.75 4.10 -9.32
N ILE A 236 -8.17 4.76 -10.31
CA ILE A 236 -7.25 5.88 -10.06
C ILE A 236 -7.55 7.05 -10.99
N LYS A 237 -7.55 8.26 -10.45
CA LYS A 237 -7.62 9.50 -11.21
C LYS A 237 -6.26 10.19 -11.16
N VAL A 238 -5.66 10.38 -12.32
CA VAL A 238 -4.40 11.13 -12.44
C VAL A 238 -4.73 12.62 -12.42
N MET A 239 -3.96 13.37 -11.64
CA MET A 239 -4.09 14.82 -11.49
C MET A 239 -2.86 15.53 -12.10
N GLU A 240 -3.08 16.72 -12.65
CA GLU A 240 -2.02 17.56 -13.25
C GLU A 240 -1.22 18.37 -12.20
#